data_d6829b9ba1bfeebf645767b31c1b8813
#
_entry.id   d6829b9ba1bfeebf645767b31c1b8813
#
_cell.length_a   1.000
_cell.length_b   1.000
_cell.length_c   1.000
_cell.angle_alpha   90.00
_cell.angle_beta   90.00
_cell.angle_gamma   90.00
#
_symmetry.space_group_name_H-M   'P 1'
#
loop_
_entity.id
_entity.type
_entity.pdbx_description
1 polymer ?
#
loop_
_entity_poly.entity_id
_entity_poly.type
_entity_poly.pdbx_seq_one_letter_code
_entity_poly.pdbx_strand_id
1 'polypeptide(L)'
;MKQIVVLSGAGISVESGLSTFRDNGGLWDKYPIEEVATIQAWNNNPQKVTDFYNLRRDNCVNAEPNMAHILIGQLEERFSVKIITQNIDDLHERGGSSDVLHLHGEIMLARSCGTGDTYPIKRGENIKYGDKCPKGFLLRPDVVWFGESVPNLVIASEIVKKADFLIIIGTSLQVYPAARLIYDAPINCKKFVIDPNELSLPNDFVHIKKTGTNGMNDVIKLLE
;
A
#
# COMPACT_ATOMS: atom_id res chain seq x y z
N MET A 1 -14.65 5.36 20.65
CA MET A 1 -13.77 6.23 19.86
C MET A 1 -14.29 6.27 18.43
N LYS A 2 -14.23 7.41 17.74
CA LYS A 2 -14.55 7.47 16.31
C LYS A 2 -13.49 6.72 15.51
N GLN A 3 -13.92 6.10 14.41
CA GLN A 3 -13.04 5.33 13.54
C GLN A 3 -12.57 6.15 12.36
N ILE A 4 -11.26 6.24 12.19
CA ILE A 4 -10.60 6.73 10.98
C ILE A 4 -10.16 5.53 10.15
N VAL A 5 -10.51 5.53 8.87
CA VAL A 5 -9.94 4.60 7.89
C VAL A 5 -9.05 5.39 6.95
N VAL A 6 -7.81 4.95 6.80
CA VAL A 6 -6.84 5.53 5.85
C VAL A 6 -6.69 4.56 4.69
N LEU A 7 -6.98 5.01 3.47
CA LEU A 7 -6.68 4.28 2.23
C LEU A 7 -5.47 4.91 1.56
N SER A 8 -4.33 4.24 1.57
CA SER A 8 -3.08 4.78 1.03
C SER A 8 -2.59 4.06 -0.22
N GLY A 9 -1.85 4.79 -1.06
CA GLY A 9 -1.14 4.29 -2.22
C GLY A 9 0.29 4.82 -2.30
N ALA A 10 1.02 4.51 -3.37
CA ALA A 10 2.46 4.77 -3.50
C ALA A 10 2.86 6.25 -3.34
N GLY A 11 1.93 7.17 -3.60
CA GLY A 11 2.18 8.61 -3.45
C GLY A 11 2.50 9.05 -2.02
N ILE A 12 2.03 8.34 -0.98
CA ILE A 12 2.40 8.67 0.40
C ILE A 12 3.90 8.44 0.67
N SER A 13 4.51 7.46 -0.01
CA SER A 13 5.91 7.07 0.18
C SER A 13 6.90 7.87 -0.68
N VAL A 14 6.42 8.80 -1.54
CA VAL A 14 7.28 9.64 -2.39
C VAL A 14 8.21 10.52 -1.55
N GLU A 15 7.68 11.15 -0.50
CA GLU A 15 8.47 11.99 0.41
C GLU A 15 9.46 11.16 1.28
N SER A 16 9.37 9.82 1.22
CA SER A 16 10.32 8.87 1.79
C SER A 16 11.38 8.39 0.78
N GLY A 17 11.35 8.89 -0.47
CA GLY A 17 12.28 8.53 -1.54
C GLY A 17 11.88 7.29 -2.36
N LEU A 18 10.69 6.74 -2.16
CA LEU A 18 10.19 5.62 -2.97
C LEU A 18 9.45 6.15 -4.20
N SER A 19 9.86 5.69 -5.39
CA SER A 19 9.19 6.07 -6.64
C SER A 19 7.78 5.50 -6.73
N THR A 20 6.86 6.28 -7.27
CA THR A 20 5.54 5.78 -7.67
C THR A 20 5.65 4.88 -8.89
N PHE A 21 4.54 4.25 -9.26
CA PHE A 21 4.52 3.34 -10.41
C PHE A 21 4.27 4.04 -11.74
N ARG A 22 3.45 5.13 -11.77
CA ARG A 22 2.89 5.73 -12.98
C ARG A 22 3.35 7.15 -13.29
N ASP A 23 4.05 7.81 -12.39
CA ASP A 23 4.57 9.15 -12.64
C ASP A 23 5.71 9.10 -13.66
N ASN A 24 5.99 10.22 -14.34
CA ASN A 24 7.10 10.35 -15.27
C ASN A 24 8.41 9.92 -14.62
N GLY A 25 9.09 8.93 -15.19
CA GLY A 25 10.25 8.28 -14.60
C GLY A 25 9.92 7.31 -13.49
N GLY A 26 8.65 6.94 -13.30
CA GLY A 26 8.19 5.93 -12.36
C GLY A 26 8.69 4.52 -12.69
N LEU A 27 8.29 3.56 -11.85
CA LEU A 27 8.80 2.20 -11.99
C LEU A 27 8.35 1.52 -13.29
N TRP A 28 7.12 1.83 -13.76
CA TRP A 28 6.60 1.22 -14.99
C TRP A 28 7.27 1.73 -16.27
N ASP A 29 7.92 2.88 -16.24
CA ASP A 29 8.73 3.35 -17.38
C ASP A 29 10.02 2.52 -17.55
N LYS A 30 10.56 1.99 -16.44
CA LYS A 30 11.81 1.20 -16.45
C LYS A 30 11.55 -0.31 -16.47
N TYR A 31 10.45 -0.75 -15.89
CA TYR A 31 10.09 -2.15 -15.73
C TYR A 31 8.63 -2.35 -16.17
N PRO A 32 8.39 -2.77 -17.42
CA PRO A 32 7.03 -3.03 -17.90
C PRO A 32 6.29 -4.03 -16.99
N ILE A 33 5.02 -3.73 -16.72
CA ILE A 33 4.15 -4.54 -15.84
C ILE A 33 4.18 -6.01 -16.25
N GLU A 34 4.11 -6.26 -17.57
CA GLU A 34 4.06 -7.58 -18.18
C GLU A 34 5.32 -8.41 -17.92
N GLU A 35 6.43 -7.76 -17.55
CA GLU A 35 7.72 -8.42 -17.33
C GLU A 35 8.04 -8.68 -15.84
N VAL A 36 7.38 -7.96 -14.91
CA VAL A 36 7.76 -8.03 -13.48
C VAL A 36 6.58 -8.11 -12.51
N ALA A 37 5.35 -7.85 -12.94
CA ALA A 37 4.22 -7.70 -12.02
C ALA A 37 2.95 -8.48 -12.45
N THR A 38 3.13 -9.59 -13.15
CA THR A 38 2.06 -10.52 -13.54
C THR A 38 2.45 -11.96 -13.23
N ILE A 39 1.45 -12.85 -13.13
CA ILE A 39 1.73 -14.29 -12.98
C ILE A 39 2.44 -14.87 -14.22
N GLN A 40 2.18 -14.30 -15.41
CA GLN A 40 2.86 -14.67 -16.64
C GLN A 40 4.34 -14.29 -16.60
N ALA A 41 4.66 -13.10 -16.07
CA ALA A 41 6.04 -12.68 -15.87
C ALA A 41 6.80 -13.67 -14.98
N TRP A 42 6.18 -14.08 -13.86
CA TRP A 42 6.74 -15.08 -12.97
C TRP A 42 6.98 -16.43 -13.68
N ASN A 43 6.00 -16.92 -14.42
CA ASN A 43 6.11 -18.20 -15.13
C ASN A 43 7.18 -18.15 -16.25
N ASN A 44 7.34 -17.01 -16.91
CA ASN A 44 8.28 -16.83 -18.02
C ASN A 44 9.72 -16.57 -17.53
N ASN A 45 9.89 -15.76 -16.49
CA ASN A 45 11.21 -15.41 -15.98
C ASN A 45 11.16 -15.11 -14.46
N PRO A 46 11.06 -16.15 -13.63
CA PRO A 46 10.97 -15.99 -12.18
C PRO A 46 12.22 -15.35 -11.57
N GLN A 47 13.40 -15.54 -12.18
CA GLN A 47 14.63 -14.88 -11.73
C GLN A 47 14.50 -13.36 -11.86
N LYS A 48 14.09 -12.85 -13.04
CA LYS A 48 13.92 -11.41 -13.28
C LYS A 48 12.91 -10.79 -12.30
N VAL A 49 11.79 -11.48 -12.06
CA VAL A 49 10.78 -11.03 -11.11
C VAL A 49 11.35 -10.99 -9.69
N THR A 50 12.08 -12.04 -9.28
CA THR A 50 12.73 -12.08 -7.96
C THR A 50 13.71 -10.94 -7.80
N ASP A 51 14.58 -10.70 -8.78
CA ASP A 51 15.60 -9.63 -8.74
C ASP A 51 14.95 -8.24 -8.68
N PHE A 52 13.86 -8.02 -9.43
CA PHE A 52 13.08 -6.77 -9.37
C PHE A 52 12.54 -6.52 -7.96
N TYR A 53 11.92 -7.53 -7.32
CA TYR A 53 11.38 -7.33 -5.97
C TYR A 53 12.48 -7.29 -4.89
N ASN A 54 13.63 -7.90 -5.10
CA ASN A 54 14.79 -7.71 -4.22
C ASN A 54 15.28 -6.27 -4.27
N LEU A 55 15.45 -5.69 -5.46
CA LEU A 55 15.78 -4.26 -5.61
C LEU A 55 14.74 -3.36 -4.92
N ARG A 56 13.44 -3.68 -5.06
CA ARG A 56 12.38 -2.97 -4.38
C ARG A 56 12.48 -3.08 -2.86
N ARG A 57 12.81 -4.27 -2.35
CA ARG A 57 13.02 -4.52 -0.91
C ARG A 57 14.15 -3.68 -0.37
N ASP A 58 15.29 -3.68 -1.07
CA ASP A 58 16.45 -2.87 -0.67
C ASP A 58 16.08 -1.38 -0.60
N ASN A 59 15.31 -0.87 -1.56
CA ASN A 59 14.83 0.52 -1.53
C ASN A 59 13.89 0.78 -0.33
N CYS A 60 12.95 -0.14 -0.04
CA CYS A 60 12.03 0.00 1.09
C CYS A 60 12.77 -0.06 2.44
N VAL A 61 13.75 -0.95 2.57
CA VAL A 61 14.59 -1.07 3.79
C VAL A 61 15.38 0.21 4.07
N ASN A 62 15.86 0.88 3.02
CA ASN A 62 16.65 2.11 3.15
C ASN A 62 15.78 3.38 3.26
N ALA A 63 14.51 3.32 2.92
CA ALA A 63 13.59 4.44 3.09
C ALA A 63 13.19 4.62 4.55
N GLU A 64 12.95 5.88 4.97
CA GLU A 64 12.43 6.18 6.30
C GLU A 64 10.98 6.69 6.21
N PRO A 65 10.11 6.39 7.21
CA PRO A 65 8.78 6.96 7.28
C PRO A 65 8.86 8.48 7.23
N ASN A 66 8.08 9.09 6.35
CA ASN A 66 7.96 10.55 6.34
C ASN A 66 6.89 11.03 7.34
N MET A 67 6.76 12.35 7.47
CA MET A 67 5.86 12.95 8.44
C MET A 67 4.38 12.54 8.24
N ALA A 68 3.94 12.22 7.02
CA ALA A 68 2.57 11.75 6.81
C ALA A 68 2.32 10.40 7.50
N HIS A 69 3.26 9.46 7.41
CA HIS A 69 3.17 8.16 8.11
C HIS A 69 3.14 8.35 9.63
N ILE A 70 4.04 9.22 10.16
CA ILE A 70 4.14 9.51 11.59
C ILE A 70 2.85 10.16 12.11
N LEU A 71 2.32 11.16 11.41
CA LEU A 71 1.08 11.84 11.78
C LEU A 71 -0.13 10.88 11.78
N ILE A 72 -0.19 9.95 10.83
CA ILE A 72 -1.25 8.93 10.79
C ILE A 72 -1.15 8.01 12.03
N GLY A 73 0.06 7.55 12.39
CA GLY A 73 0.28 6.76 13.60
C GLY A 73 -0.13 7.51 14.87
N GLN A 74 0.20 8.80 14.99
CA GLN A 74 -0.17 9.64 16.13
C GLN A 74 -1.69 9.83 16.29
N LEU A 75 -2.48 9.69 15.22
CA LEU A 75 -3.94 9.74 15.34
C LEU A 75 -4.50 8.61 16.24
N GLU A 76 -3.77 7.52 16.44
CA GLU A 76 -4.17 6.41 17.32
C GLU A 76 -4.31 6.82 18.80
N GLU A 77 -3.70 7.93 19.21
CA GLU A 77 -3.88 8.49 20.56
C GLU A 77 -5.32 8.96 20.80
N ARG A 78 -6.07 9.33 19.75
CA ARG A 78 -7.38 9.99 19.84
C ARG A 78 -8.50 9.24 19.13
N PHE A 79 -8.16 8.38 18.17
CA PHE A 79 -9.09 7.69 17.29
C PHE A 79 -8.77 6.19 17.21
N SER A 80 -9.76 5.39 16.80
CA SER A 80 -9.50 4.03 16.30
C SER A 80 -9.06 4.15 14.83
N VAL A 81 -7.77 3.99 14.55
CA VAL A 81 -7.23 4.13 13.19
C VAL A 81 -7.07 2.75 12.56
N LYS A 82 -7.56 2.60 11.33
CA LYS A 82 -7.38 1.42 10.50
C LYS A 82 -6.76 1.85 9.18
N ILE A 83 -5.64 1.25 8.83
CA ILE A 83 -4.96 1.55 7.56
C ILE A 83 -5.23 0.42 6.58
N ILE A 84 -5.63 0.78 5.38
CA ILE A 84 -5.74 -0.10 4.23
C ILE A 84 -4.75 0.44 3.20
N THR A 85 -3.66 -0.29 2.97
CA THR A 85 -2.63 0.18 2.05
C THR A 85 -2.54 -0.67 0.80
N GLN A 86 -2.36 0.00 -0.35
CA GLN A 86 -1.97 -0.64 -1.61
C GLN A 86 -0.46 -0.84 -1.69
N ASN A 87 0.29 -0.22 -0.77
CA ASN A 87 1.74 -0.33 -0.72
C ASN A 87 2.16 -1.68 -0.15
N ILE A 88 3.34 -2.11 -0.58
CA ILE A 88 4.00 -3.31 -0.08
C ILE A 88 5.14 -2.99 0.90
N ASP A 89 5.48 -1.69 1.08
CA ASP A 89 6.45 -1.22 2.06
C ASP A 89 5.90 -1.26 3.50
N ASP A 90 6.78 -1.22 4.49
CA ASP A 90 6.48 -1.25 5.93
C ASP A 90 6.51 0.15 6.58
N LEU A 91 6.32 1.22 5.78
CA LEU A 91 6.51 2.58 6.29
C LEU A 91 5.40 3.04 7.24
N HIS A 92 4.18 2.51 7.12
CA HIS A 92 3.11 2.78 8.06
C HIS A 92 3.42 2.21 9.45
N GLU A 93 3.83 0.95 9.53
CA GLU A 93 4.20 0.28 10.77
C GLU A 93 5.40 0.97 11.42
N ARG A 94 6.43 1.28 10.63
CA ARG A 94 7.61 2.02 11.10
C ARG A 94 7.29 3.45 11.48
N GLY A 95 6.24 4.04 10.92
CA GLY A 95 5.70 5.35 11.28
C GLY A 95 4.85 5.34 12.56
N GLY A 96 4.66 4.16 13.18
CA GLY A 96 3.96 3.99 14.45
C GLY A 96 2.52 3.51 14.35
N SER A 97 2.04 3.15 13.16
CA SER A 97 0.69 2.61 12.98
C SER A 97 0.62 1.15 13.42
N SER A 98 -0.41 0.78 14.21
CA SER A 98 -0.55 -0.54 14.81
C SER A 98 -1.51 -1.48 14.08
N ASP A 99 -2.38 -0.97 13.20
CA ASP A 99 -3.41 -1.74 12.50
C ASP A 99 -3.38 -1.44 11.00
N VAL A 100 -2.54 -2.18 10.28
CA VAL A 100 -2.29 -2.01 8.86
C VAL A 100 -2.72 -3.26 8.08
N LEU A 101 -3.61 -3.09 7.11
CA LEU A 101 -4.06 -4.13 6.20
C LEU A 101 -3.45 -3.91 4.82
N HIS A 102 -2.52 -4.74 4.42
CA HIS A 102 -1.93 -4.73 3.10
C HIS A 102 -2.86 -5.42 2.08
N LEU A 103 -3.26 -4.69 1.03
CA LEU A 103 -4.08 -5.24 -0.05
C LEU A 103 -3.25 -6.03 -1.06
N HIS A 104 -2.01 -5.62 -1.27
CA HIS A 104 -1.17 -6.16 -2.33
C HIS A 104 0.04 -6.96 -1.82
N GLY A 105 -0.01 -7.42 -0.56
CA GLY A 105 1.07 -8.16 0.08
C GLY A 105 2.15 -7.28 0.69
N GLU A 106 3.22 -7.88 1.16
CA GLU A 106 4.27 -7.23 1.94
C GLU A 106 5.66 -7.57 1.41
N ILE A 107 6.48 -6.55 1.14
CA ILE A 107 7.81 -6.73 0.54
C ILE A 107 8.77 -7.49 1.46
N MET A 108 8.54 -7.44 2.78
CA MET A 108 9.34 -8.13 3.79
C MET A 108 8.92 -9.59 4.02
N LEU A 109 7.98 -10.09 3.21
CA LEU A 109 7.55 -11.49 3.25
C LEU A 109 7.89 -12.22 1.95
N ALA A 110 8.15 -13.52 2.07
CA ALA A 110 8.17 -14.47 0.98
C ALA A 110 6.94 -15.37 1.08
N ARG A 111 6.31 -15.71 -0.05
CA ARG A 111 5.15 -16.60 -0.12
C ARG A 111 5.54 -17.93 -0.76
N SER A 112 5.07 -19.03 -0.17
CA SER A 112 5.19 -20.37 -0.76
C SER A 112 4.28 -20.52 -1.99
N CYS A 113 4.85 -20.91 -3.12
CA CYS A 113 4.08 -21.18 -4.34
C CYS A 113 3.12 -22.37 -4.23
N GLY A 114 3.35 -23.28 -3.28
CA GLY A 114 2.54 -24.49 -3.13
C GLY A 114 1.49 -24.41 -2.04
N THR A 115 1.79 -23.74 -0.90
CA THR A 115 0.87 -23.69 0.25
C THR A 115 0.24 -22.33 0.46
N GLY A 116 0.80 -21.27 -0.13
CA GLY A 116 0.39 -19.90 0.15
C GLY A 116 0.88 -19.33 1.50
N ASP A 117 1.53 -20.14 2.34
CA ASP A 117 2.07 -19.70 3.61
C ASP A 117 3.13 -18.61 3.38
N THR A 118 3.20 -17.63 4.28
CA THR A 118 4.19 -16.55 4.22
C THR A 118 5.30 -16.76 5.24
N TYR A 119 6.48 -16.25 4.91
CA TYR A 119 7.72 -16.38 5.70
C TYR A 119 8.42 -15.03 5.74
N PRO A 120 8.81 -14.54 6.94
CA PRO A 120 9.48 -13.25 7.04
C PRO A 120 10.89 -13.30 6.43
N ILE A 121 11.25 -12.22 5.76
CA ILE A 121 12.59 -11.95 5.25
C ILE A 121 13.25 -10.95 6.19
N LYS A 122 14.42 -11.28 6.72
CA LYS A 122 15.13 -10.36 7.60
C LYS A 122 15.62 -9.13 6.84
N ARG A 123 15.70 -8.01 7.54
CA ARG A 123 16.24 -6.77 6.94
C ARG A 123 17.65 -7.01 6.43
N GLY A 124 17.91 -6.59 5.18
CA GLY A 124 19.17 -6.80 4.50
C GLY A 124 19.34 -8.17 3.85
N GLU A 125 18.34 -9.05 3.95
CA GLU A 125 18.30 -10.32 3.23
C GLU A 125 17.38 -10.23 2.00
N ASN A 126 17.69 -11.05 1.00
CA ASN A 126 16.95 -11.14 -0.24
C ASN A 126 16.58 -12.59 -0.56
N ILE A 127 15.49 -12.80 -1.31
CA ILE A 127 15.10 -14.11 -1.84
C ILE A 127 16.04 -14.44 -3.00
N LYS A 128 16.58 -15.66 -3.02
CA LYS A 128 17.24 -16.20 -4.21
C LYS A 128 16.24 -17.05 -5.00
N TYR A 129 16.24 -16.91 -6.31
CA TYR A 129 15.45 -17.82 -7.13
C TYR A 129 15.88 -19.27 -6.89
N GLY A 130 14.93 -20.13 -6.59
CA GLY A 130 15.20 -21.50 -6.19
C GLY A 130 15.09 -21.76 -4.68
N ASP A 131 15.03 -20.71 -3.85
CA ASP A 131 14.77 -20.86 -2.42
C ASP A 131 13.44 -21.56 -2.19
N LYS A 132 13.41 -22.42 -1.17
CA LYS A 132 12.25 -23.24 -0.84
C LYS A 132 11.79 -23.01 0.59
N CYS A 133 10.48 -23.08 0.79
CA CYS A 133 9.91 -23.12 2.12
C CYS A 133 10.20 -24.48 2.82
N PRO A 134 9.97 -24.61 4.13
CA PRO A 134 10.17 -25.86 4.88
C PRO A 134 9.43 -27.07 4.30
N LYS A 135 8.33 -26.82 3.57
CA LYS A 135 7.54 -27.88 2.89
C LYS A 135 8.07 -28.23 1.49
N GLY A 136 9.21 -27.65 1.05
CA GLY A 136 9.89 -27.98 -0.21
C GLY A 136 9.38 -27.22 -1.45
N PHE A 137 8.40 -26.33 -1.33
CA PHE A 137 7.88 -25.53 -2.45
C PHE A 137 8.71 -24.25 -2.64
N LEU A 138 8.79 -23.78 -3.88
CA LEU A 138 9.46 -22.53 -4.23
C LEU A 138 8.88 -21.35 -3.44
N LEU A 139 9.76 -20.43 -3.07
CA LEU A 139 9.41 -19.12 -2.52
C LEU A 139 9.36 -18.07 -3.63
N ARG A 140 8.40 -17.16 -3.51
CA ARG A 140 8.27 -15.96 -4.34
C ARG A 140 8.09 -14.74 -3.43
N PRO A 141 8.30 -13.49 -3.92
CA PRO A 141 7.88 -12.30 -3.20
C PRO A 141 6.39 -12.36 -2.82
N ASP A 142 6.06 -11.97 -1.60
CA ASP A 142 4.67 -11.90 -1.14
C ASP A 142 4.00 -10.63 -1.69
N VAL A 143 3.73 -10.63 -2.98
CA VAL A 143 3.09 -9.52 -3.68
C VAL A 143 1.92 -10.05 -4.51
N VAL A 144 0.80 -9.34 -4.49
CA VAL A 144 -0.34 -9.61 -5.37
C VAL A 144 -0.05 -8.95 -6.71
N TRP A 145 0.07 -9.76 -7.76
CA TRP A 145 0.33 -9.30 -9.11
C TRP A 145 -0.95 -8.99 -9.88
N PHE A 146 -0.82 -8.23 -10.94
CA PHE A 146 -1.94 -8.00 -11.86
C PHE A 146 -2.48 -9.32 -12.40
N GLY A 147 -3.82 -9.47 -12.35
CA GLY A 147 -4.51 -10.71 -12.70
C GLY A 147 -4.71 -11.69 -11.55
N GLU A 148 -4.07 -11.50 -10.39
CA GLU A 148 -4.36 -12.26 -9.18
C GLU A 148 -5.53 -11.64 -8.40
N SER A 149 -6.24 -12.47 -7.65
CA SER A 149 -7.25 -11.98 -6.70
C SER A 149 -6.59 -11.22 -5.55
N VAL A 150 -7.29 -10.19 -5.03
CA VAL A 150 -6.85 -9.43 -3.86
C VAL A 150 -7.49 -10.04 -2.60
N PRO A 151 -6.77 -10.84 -1.81
CA PRO A 151 -7.38 -11.65 -0.74
C PRO A 151 -8.08 -10.81 0.32
N ASN A 152 -7.49 -9.67 0.67
CA ASN A 152 -7.94 -8.82 1.77
C ASN A 152 -9.03 -7.81 1.36
N LEU A 153 -9.55 -7.85 0.13
CA LEU A 153 -10.50 -6.87 -0.37
C LEU A 153 -11.82 -6.87 0.41
N VAL A 154 -12.33 -8.05 0.75
CA VAL A 154 -13.58 -8.18 1.52
C VAL A 154 -13.41 -7.62 2.93
N ILE A 155 -12.28 -7.93 3.58
CA ILE A 155 -11.96 -7.40 4.92
C ILE A 155 -11.85 -5.88 4.86
N ALA A 156 -11.16 -5.35 3.85
CA ALA A 156 -11.03 -3.91 3.63
C ALA A 156 -12.40 -3.21 3.47
N SER A 157 -13.30 -3.80 2.67
CA SER A 157 -14.66 -3.30 2.49
C SER A 157 -15.41 -3.22 3.83
N GLU A 158 -15.35 -4.28 4.66
CA GLU A 158 -16.01 -4.30 5.97
C GLU A 158 -15.40 -3.28 6.96
N ILE A 159 -14.13 -2.95 6.82
CA ILE A 159 -13.48 -1.87 7.59
C ILE A 159 -14.01 -0.51 7.14
N VAL A 160 -14.04 -0.25 5.83
CA VAL A 160 -14.48 1.04 5.27
C VAL A 160 -15.94 1.33 5.61
N LYS A 161 -16.84 0.33 5.61
CA LYS A 161 -18.24 0.47 5.99
C LYS A 161 -18.47 0.99 7.41
N LYS A 162 -17.46 0.96 8.27
CA LYS A 162 -17.54 1.40 9.67
C LYS A 162 -16.86 2.76 9.91
N ALA A 163 -16.37 3.41 8.85
CA ALA A 163 -15.62 4.65 8.97
C ALA A 163 -16.51 5.84 9.37
N ASP A 164 -16.10 6.57 10.41
CA ASP A 164 -16.58 7.93 10.67
C ASP A 164 -15.86 8.96 9.78
N PHE A 165 -14.56 8.68 9.53
CA PHE A 165 -13.69 9.47 8.66
C PHE A 165 -12.96 8.53 7.70
N LEU A 166 -12.95 8.87 6.41
CA LEU A 166 -12.16 8.21 5.38
C LEU A 166 -11.12 9.19 4.85
N ILE A 167 -9.84 8.85 5.01
CA ILE A 167 -8.71 9.62 4.49
C ILE A 167 -8.07 8.83 3.36
N ILE A 168 -8.08 9.37 2.16
CA ILE A 168 -7.44 8.78 0.98
C ILE A 168 -6.17 9.58 0.73
N ILE A 169 -5.01 8.91 0.63
CA ILE A 169 -3.73 9.60 0.53
C ILE A 169 -2.80 8.90 -0.48
N GLY A 170 -2.23 9.68 -1.41
CA GLY A 170 -1.20 9.21 -2.32
C GLY A 170 -1.67 8.11 -3.29
N THR A 171 -2.93 8.12 -3.69
CA THR A 171 -3.46 7.19 -4.70
C THR A 171 -4.29 7.91 -5.75
N SER A 172 -4.00 7.61 -7.01
CA SER A 172 -4.78 8.12 -8.15
C SER A 172 -6.16 7.47 -8.31
N LEU A 173 -6.51 6.49 -7.47
CA LEU A 173 -7.75 5.71 -7.53
C LEU A 173 -7.96 4.99 -8.88
N GLN A 174 -6.87 4.61 -9.56
CA GLN A 174 -6.92 3.93 -10.86
C GLN A 174 -6.67 2.43 -10.80
N VAL A 175 -6.27 1.89 -9.63
CA VAL A 175 -6.00 0.47 -9.44
C VAL A 175 -7.25 -0.24 -8.92
N TYR A 176 -7.86 -1.01 -9.80
CA TYR A 176 -9.01 -1.85 -9.43
C TYR A 176 -8.54 -3.24 -9.00
N PRO A 177 -9.22 -3.89 -8.03
CA PRO A 177 -10.49 -3.48 -7.41
C PRO A 177 -10.35 -2.51 -6.22
N ALA A 178 -9.15 -2.20 -5.72
CA ALA A 178 -8.92 -1.37 -4.52
C ALA A 178 -9.59 0.02 -4.60
N ALA A 179 -9.57 0.65 -5.78
CA ALA A 179 -10.20 1.96 -5.99
C ALA A 179 -11.70 2.01 -5.68
N ARG A 180 -12.41 0.88 -5.73
CA ARG A 180 -13.85 0.83 -5.42
C ARG A 180 -14.17 0.93 -3.93
N LEU A 181 -13.21 0.69 -3.05
CA LEU A 181 -13.41 0.75 -1.61
C LEU A 181 -13.95 2.11 -1.12
N ILE A 182 -13.65 3.19 -1.84
CA ILE A 182 -14.14 4.53 -1.48
C ILE A 182 -15.67 4.64 -1.48
N TYR A 183 -16.35 3.79 -2.25
CA TYR A 183 -17.81 3.77 -2.35
C TYR A 183 -18.48 2.94 -1.24
N ASP A 184 -17.70 2.20 -0.46
CA ASP A 184 -18.22 1.42 0.67
C ASP A 184 -18.38 2.29 1.94
N ALA A 185 -17.82 3.50 1.93
CA ALA A 185 -17.92 4.42 3.07
C ALA A 185 -19.36 4.88 3.31
N PRO A 186 -19.80 4.95 4.59
CA PRO A 186 -21.12 5.41 4.94
C PRO A 186 -21.44 6.81 4.39
N ILE A 187 -22.70 7.11 4.17
CA ILE A 187 -23.14 8.41 3.63
C ILE A 187 -22.78 9.58 4.56
N ASN A 188 -22.77 9.34 5.86
CA ASN A 188 -22.42 10.32 6.90
C ASN A 188 -20.92 10.34 7.23
N CYS A 189 -20.12 9.49 6.60
CA CYS A 189 -18.66 9.49 6.73
C CYS A 189 -18.09 10.79 6.11
N LYS A 190 -17.25 11.50 6.86
CA LYS A 190 -16.49 12.63 6.29
C LYS A 190 -15.31 12.08 5.49
N LYS A 191 -15.18 12.51 4.23
CA LYS A 191 -14.23 11.95 3.27
C LYS A 191 -13.22 13.00 2.82
N PHE A 192 -11.94 12.69 2.97
CA PHE A 192 -10.81 13.55 2.60
C PHE A 192 -9.94 12.84 1.58
N VAL A 193 -9.46 13.58 0.59
CA VAL A 193 -8.46 13.09 -0.37
C VAL A 193 -7.26 14.01 -0.34
N ILE A 194 -6.07 13.45 -0.16
CA ILE A 194 -4.79 14.15 -0.20
C ILE A 194 -4.01 13.65 -1.40
N ASP A 195 -3.95 14.45 -2.44
CA ASP A 195 -3.15 14.20 -3.64
C ASP A 195 -2.85 15.53 -4.32
N PRO A 196 -1.61 15.81 -4.76
CA PRO A 196 -1.26 17.06 -5.44
C PRO A 196 -1.92 17.21 -6.82
N ASN A 197 -2.28 16.08 -7.45
CA ASN A 197 -2.88 16.07 -8.78
C ASN A 197 -4.39 16.25 -8.72
N GLU A 198 -4.99 16.69 -9.81
CA GLU A 198 -6.44 16.74 -9.97
C GLU A 198 -6.99 15.31 -10.09
N LEU A 199 -8.01 15.02 -9.28
CA LEU A 199 -8.68 13.73 -9.29
C LEU A 199 -10.17 13.92 -9.59
N SER A 200 -10.75 13.00 -10.36
CA SER A 200 -12.20 12.95 -10.55
C SER A 200 -12.84 12.26 -9.35
N LEU A 201 -13.41 13.05 -8.45
CA LEU A 201 -13.96 12.59 -7.16
C LEU A 201 -15.48 12.87 -7.10
N PRO A 202 -16.24 12.05 -6.36
CA PRO A 202 -17.60 12.40 -5.96
C PRO A 202 -17.64 13.72 -5.17
N ASN A 203 -18.78 14.43 -5.25
CA ASN A 203 -18.92 15.78 -4.67
C ASN A 203 -18.85 15.83 -3.13
N ASP A 204 -18.96 14.70 -2.45
CA ASP A 204 -18.91 14.58 -0.99
C ASP A 204 -17.48 14.39 -0.43
N PHE A 205 -16.47 14.51 -1.30
CA PHE A 205 -15.05 14.46 -0.91
C PHE A 205 -14.46 15.86 -0.79
N VAL A 206 -13.70 16.08 0.27
CA VAL A 206 -12.85 17.26 0.43
C VAL A 206 -11.48 16.95 -0.16
N HIS A 207 -11.16 17.54 -1.31
CA HIS A 207 -9.85 17.36 -1.96
C HIS A 207 -8.84 18.38 -1.47
N ILE A 208 -7.77 17.91 -0.84
CA ILE A 208 -6.63 18.69 -0.35
C ILE A 208 -5.47 18.48 -1.34
N LYS A 209 -5.28 19.45 -2.25
CA LYS A 209 -4.27 19.40 -3.32
C LYS A 209 -2.88 19.73 -2.77
N LYS A 210 -2.32 18.80 -1.98
CA LYS A 210 -1.01 18.92 -1.33
C LYS A 210 -0.30 17.58 -1.31
N THR A 211 1.01 17.61 -1.02
CA THR A 211 1.77 16.40 -0.72
C THR A 211 1.28 15.75 0.57
N GLY A 212 1.65 14.48 0.79
CA GLY A 212 1.18 13.71 1.93
C GLY A 212 1.36 14.41 3.28
N THR A 213 2.57 14.86 3.56
CA THR A 213 2.91 15.55 4.81
C THR A 213 2.09 16.83 5.03
N ASN A 214 2.05 17.69 4.03
CA ASN A 214 1.34 18.96 4.14
C ASN A 214 -0.18 18.77 4.20
N GLY A 215 -0.71 17.81 3.45
CA GLY A 215 -2.14 17.49 3.44
C GLY A 215 -2.62 16.88 4.75
N MET A 216 -1.83 16.01 5.39
CA MET A 216 -2.17 15.43 6.69
C MET A 216 -2.30 16.49 7.78
N ASN A 217 -1.44 17.51 7.80
CA ASN A 217 -1.56 18.61 8.74
C ASN A 217 -2.89 19.37 8.60
N ASP A 218 -3.39 19.51 7.37
CA ASP A 218 -4.69 20.16 7.15
C ASP A 218 -5.86 19.24 7.56
N VAL A 219 -5.78 17.94 7.25
CA VAL A 219 -6.82 16.97 7.67
C VAL A 219 -6.94 16.93 9.19
N ILE A 220 -5.83 16.89 9.92
CA ILE A 220 -5.85 16.87 11.39
C ILE A 220 -6.66 18.04 11.97
N LYS A 221 -6.54 19.25 11.42
CA LYS A 221 -7.33 20.42 11.84
C LYS A 221 -8.83 20.25 11.55
N LEU A 222 -9.19 19.47 10.51
CA LEU A 222 -10.59 19.23 10.11
C LEU A 222 -11.23 18.07 10.89
N LEU A 223 -10.43 17.26 11.61
CA LEU A 223 -10.90 16.20 12.49
C LEU A 223 -11.32 16.72 13.88
N GLU A 224 -10.90 17.93 14.24
CA GLU A 224 -11.30 18.63 15.46
C GLU A 224 -12.72 19.16 15.36
#